data_b22aafa5a776bfbbf99d81a28197aded
#
_entry.id   b22aafa5a776bfbbf99d81a28197aded
#
_cell.length_a   1.000
_cell.length_b   1.000
_cell.length_c   1.000
_cell.angle_alpha   90.00
_cell.angle_beta   90.00
_cell.angle_gamma   90.00
#
_symmetry.space_group_name_H-M   'P 1'
#
loop_
_entity.id
_entity.type
_entity.pdbx_description
1 polymer ?
#
loop_
_entity_poly.entity_id
_entity_poly.type
_entity_poly.pdbx_seq_one_letter_code
_entity_poly.pdbx_strand_id
1 'polypeptide(L)'
;ILVFSDDKDKRQAVINGVGLRASKDTPRIEWVEAATAFGVRDAFDQQDFAMLILDAETKKEGGMSVAQDLRETRDGVPPIVFLTARPQDEWLATWAGAAAVVADPIDPIILQETVADVLLGAK
;
A
#
# COMPACT_ATOMS: atom_id res chain seq x y z
N ILE A 1 -5.24 0.70 7.61
CA ILE A 1 -4.36 0.59 6.42
C ILE A 1 -2.99 1.14 6.77
N LEU A 2 -1.95 0.38 6.44
CA LEU A 2 -0.56 0.82 6.59
C LEU A 2 -0.09 1.41 5.25
N VAL A 3 0.46 2.62 5.28
CA VAL A 3 1.08 3.24 4.12
C VAL A 3 2.59 3.40 4.36
N PHE A 4 3.39 2.91 3.44
CA PHE A 4 4.84 2.95 3.50
C PHE A 4 5.42 3.74 2.35
N SER A 5 6.20 4.75 2.66
CA SER A 5 7.08 5.48 1.76
C SER A 5 8.10 6.24 2.61
N ASP A 6 9.32 6.40 2.10
CA ASP A 6 10.31 7.25 2.74
C ASP A 6 10.07 8.74 2.44
N ASP A 7 9.10 9.05 1.57
CA ASP A 7 8.69 10.40 1.24
C ASP A 7 7.41 10.76 2.00
N LYS A 8 7.54 11.69 2.95
CA LYS A 8 6.40 12.15 3.75
C LYS A 8 5.29 12.74 2.89
N ASP A 9 5.63 13.47 1.85
CA ASP A 9 4.63 14.09 0.98
C ASP A 9 3.84 13.05 0.21
N LYS A 10 4.49 11.97 -0.21
CA LYS A 10 3.82 10.86 -0.86
C LYS A 10 2.84 10.17 0.10
N ARG A 11 3.25 9.92 1.35
CA ARG A 11 2.35 9.35 2.34
C ARG A 11 1.13 10.22 2.55
N GLN A 12 1.34 11.55 2.68
CA GLN A 12 0.24 12.49 2.85
C GLN A 12 -0.68 12.53 1.64
N ALA A 13 -0.12 12.46 0.43
CA ALA A 13 -0.92 12.43 -0.79
C ALA A 13 -1.84 11.21 -0.82
N VAL A 14 -1.35 10.06 -0.38
CA VAL A 14 -2.16 8.83 -0.31
C VAL A 14 -3.28 9.01 0.71
N ILE A 15 -2.95 9.45 1.91
CA ILE A 15 -3.94 9.62 2.99
C ILE A 15 -4.99 10.65 2.59
N ASN A 16 -4.58 11.79 2.05
CA ASN A 16 -5.50 12.84 1.64
C ASN A 16 -6.36 12.41 0.43
N GLY A 17 -5.78 11.63 -0.48
CA GLY A 17 -6.49 11.17 -1.66
C GLY A 17 -7.60 10.18 -1.34
N VAL A 18 -7.34 9.25 -0.42
CA VAL A 18 -8.33 8.25 0.00
C VAL A 18 -9.24 8.80 1.11
N GLY A 19 -8.66 9.53 2.06
CA GLY A 19 -9.40 10.08 3.19
C GLY A 19 -9.69 9.03 4.26
N LEU A 20 -10.73 9.28 5.04
CA LEU A 20 -11.11 8.40 6.15
C LEU A 20 -12.01 7.25 5.72
N ARG A 21 -12.47 7.26 4.47
CA ARG A 21 -13.34 6.22 3.93
C ARG A 21 -13.18 6.19 2.42
N ALA A 22 -12.84 5.03 1.87
CA ALA A 22 -12.60 4.90 0.44
C ALA A 22 -13.88 4.99 -0.39
N SER A 23 -14.99 4.53 0.17
CA SER A 23 -16.32 4.65 -0.44
C SER A 23 -17.39 4.55 0.64
N LYS A 24 -18.64 4.81 0.27
CA LYS A 24 -19.75 4.68 1.23
C LYS A 24 -19.94 3.25 1.73
N ASP A 25 -19.45 2.28 0.97
CA ASP A 25 -19.62 0.84 1.28
C ASP A 25 -18.42 0.24 1.99
N THR A 26 -17.37 1.03 2.24
CA THR A 26 -16.17 0.57 2.95
C THR A 26 -16.13 1.15 4.36
N PRO A 27 -15.47 0.46 5.31
CA PRO A 27 -15.38 0.95 6.68
C PRO A 27 -14.46 2.17 6.78
N ARG A 28 -14.56 2.86 7.91
CA ARG A 28 -13.65 3.97 8.22
C ARG A 28 -12.23 3.45 8.36
N ILE A 29 -11.28 4.19 7.80
CA ILE A 29 -9.87 3.83 7.77
C ILE A 29 -9.13 4.47 8.93
N GLU A 30 -8.35 3.64 9.64
CA GLU A 30 -7.33 4.11 10.55
C GLU A 30 -5.99 3.98 9.84
N TRP A 31 -5.34 5.13 9.60
CA TRP A 31 -4.07 5.15 8.88
C TRP A 31 -2.89 4.96 9.84
N VAL A 32 -1.95 4.10 9.43
CA VAL A 32 -0.66 3.97 10.09
C VAL A 32 0.41 4.24 9.04
N GLU A 33 1.37 5.09 9.38
CA GLU A 33 2.44 5.47 8.46
C GLU A 33 3.75 4.80 8.86
N ALA A 34 4.51 4.35 7.87
CA ALA A 34 5.86 3.87 8.07
C ALA A 34 6.78 4.57 7.06
N ALA A 35 7.91 5.06 7.53
CA ALA A 35 8.90 5.72 6.70
C ALA A 35 10.06 4.79 6.32
N THR A 36 10.14 3.62 6.96
CA THR A 36 11.22 2.64 6.76
C THR A 36 10.65 1.24 6.68
N ALA A 37 11.42 0.35 6.08
CA ALA A 37 11.07 -1.07 6.04
C ALA A 37 10.97 -1.66 7.45
N PHE A 38 11.87 -1.25 8.36
CA PHE A 38 11.79 -1.63 9.77
C PHE A 38 10.45 -1.22 10.38
N GLY A 39 10.02 0.00 10.11
CA GLY A 39 8.73 0.51 10.61
C GLY A 39 7.55 -0.30 10.11
N VAL A 40 7.60 -0.78 8.86
CA VAL A 40 6.55 -1.66 8.33
C VAL A 40 6.50 -2.97 9.12
N ARG A 41 7.64 -3.62 9.32
CA ARG A 41 7.71 -4.89 10.03
C ARG A 41 7.26 -4.75 11.48
N ASP A 42 7.71 -3.68 12.14
CA ASP A 42 7.34 -3.39 13.52
C ASP A 42 5.83 -3.19 13.66
N ALA A 43 5.24 -2.36 12.82
CA ALA A 43 3.79 -2.11 12.83
C ALA A 43 3.01 -3.39 12.52
N PHE A 44 3.46 -4.16 11.55
CA PHE A 44 2.80 -5.40 11.13
C PHE A 44 2.76 -6.42 12.27
N ASP A 45 3.81 -6.47 13.08
CA ASP A 45 3.90 -7.41 14.21
C ASP A 45 3.07 -6.96 15.40
N GLN A 46 2.68 -5.67 15.48
CA GLN A 46 1.94 -5.13 16.60
C GLN A 46 0.42 -5.11 16.41
N GLN A 47 -0.06 -5.09 15.17
CA GLN A 47 -1.49 -5.04 14.89
C GLN A 47 -1.80 -5.61 13.50
N ASP A 48 -3.07 -5.94 13.29
CA ASP A 48 -3.55 -6.42 12.01
C ASP A 48 -3.91 -5.25 11.09
N PHE A 49 -3.74 -5.44 9.79
CA PHE A 49 -4.10 -4.46 8.78
C PHE A 49 -5.05 -5.06 7.75
N ALA A 50 -5.97 -4.25 7.26
CA ALA A 50 -6.86 -4.65 6.17
C ALA A 50 -6.16 -4.56 4.81
N MET A 51 -5.11 -3.74 4.71
CA MET A 51 -4.39 -3.51 3.46
C MET A 51 -3.03 -2.88 3.75
N LEU A 52 -2.07 -3.17 2.89
CA LEU A 52 -0.78 -2.49 2.88
C LEU A 52 -0.67 -1.70 1.58
N ILE A 53 -0.30 -0.42 1.66
CA ILE A 53 0.05 0.40 0.50
C ILE A 53 1.54 0.66 0.58
N LEU A 54 2.30 0.08 -0.34
CA LEU A 54 3.75 0.07 -0.28
C LEU A 54 4.38 0.77 -1.48
N ASP A 55 5.23 1.75 -1.20
CA ASP A 55 5.99 2.46 -2.22
C ASP A 55 7.14 1.58 -2.71
N ALA A 56 7.14 1.25 -4.00
CA ALA A 56 8.19 0.45 -4.62
C ALA A 56 9.47 1.25 -4.88
N GLU A 57 9.40 2.59 -4.76
CA GLU A 57 10.47 3.50 -5.20
C GLU A 57 11.28 4.10 -4.05
N THR A 58 11.27 3.50 -2.88
CA THR A 58 12.03 4.01 -1.75
C THR A 58 13.54 3.83 -1.97
N LYS A 59 14.34 4.72 -1.37
CA LYS A 59 15.78 4.76 -1.59
C LYS A 59 16.55 3.58 -1.00
N LYS A 60 16.02 3.01 0.10
CA LYS A 60 16.62 1.85 0.75
C LYS A 60 15.85 0.60 0.33
N GLU A 61 15.28 -0.13 1.27
CA GLU A 61 14.48 -1.30 0.92
C GLU A 61 13.11 -0.86 0.39
N GLY A 62 12.79 -1.23 -0.85
CA GLY A 62 11.52 -0.89 -1.49
C GLY A 62 10.38 -1.79 -1.08
N GLY A 63 9.16 -1.35 -1.45
CA GLY A 63 7.94 -2.05 -1.09
C GLY A 63 7.86 -3.49 -1.57
N MET A 64 8.42 -3.79 -2.75
CA MET A 64 8.40 -5.17 -3.27
C MET A 64 9.23 -6.11 -2.42
N SER A 65 10.40 -5.67 -1.98
CA SER A 65 11.25 -6.45 -1.08
C SER A 65 10.58 -6.66 0.28
N VAL A 66 9.97 -5.61 0.82
CA VAL A 66 9.24 -5.68 2.08
C VAL A 66 8.08 -6.67 1.97
N ALA A 67 7.31 -6.60 0.87
CA ALA A 67 6.18 -7.50 0.65
C ALA A 67 6.62 -8.96 0.58
N GLN A 68 7.69 -9.23 -0.14
CA GLN A 68 8.24 -10.58 -0.26
C GLN A 68 8.67 -11.11 1.09
N ASP A 69 9.39 -10.31 1.88
CA ASP A 69 9.83 -10.68 3.21
C ASP A 69 8.65 -11.00 4.13
N LEU A 70 7.62 -10.15 4.13
CA LEU A 70 6.44 -10.39 4.95
C LEU A 70 5.74 -11.70 4.59
N ARG A 71 5.61 -11.99 3.29
CA ARG A 71 4.97 -13.23 2.84
C ARG A 71 5.79 -14.47 3.19
N GLU A 72 7.10 -14.37 3.20
CA GLU A 72 7.99 -15.49 3.53
C GLU A 72 8.08 -15.74 5.03
N THR A 73 7.94 -14.70 5.85
CA THR A 73 8.22 -14.78 7.29
C THR A 73 7.00 -14.64 8.17
N ARG A 74 5.85 -14.20 7.65
CA ARG A 74 4.63 -14.00 8.42
C ARG A 74 3.43 -14.59 7.73
N ASP A 75 2.45 -14.99 8.54
CA ASP A 75 1.16 -15.47 8.06
C ASP A 75 0.15 -14.34 7.98
N GLY A 76 -0.89 -14.52 7.16
CA GLY A 76 -2.03 -13.61 7.13
C GLY A 76 -1.72 -12.23 6.55
N VAL A 77 -0.82 -12.16 5.58
CA VAL A 77 -0.50 -10.88 4.93
C VAL A 77 -1.73 -10.41 4.14
N PRO A 78 -2.24 -9.18 4.41
CA PRO A 78 -3.41 -8.66 3.72
C PRO A 78 -3.09 -8.28 2.27
N PRO A 79 -4.12 -7.88 1.49
CA PRO A 79 -3.89 -7.38 0.13
C PRO A 79 -2.90 -6.22 0.10
N ILE A 80 -2.07 -6.17 -0.93
CA ILE A 80 -1.04 -5.16 -1.09
C ILE A 80 -1.31 -4.35 -2.36
N VAL A 81 -1.29 -3.02 -2.20
CA VAL A 81 -1.31 -2.07 -3.31
C VAL A 81 0.09 -1.47 -3.41
N PHE A 82 0.73 -1.57 -4.57
CA PHE A 82 2.03 -0.95 -4.78
C PHE A 82 1.89 0.41 -5.44
N LEU A 83 2.74 1.34 -5.03
CA LEU A 83 2.92 2.63 -5.70
C LEU A 83 4.20 2.53 -6.52
N THR A 84 4.11 2.78 -7.83
CA THR A 84 5.25 2.70 -8.73
C THR A 84 5.51 4.04 -9.40
N ALA A 85 6.75 4.28 -9.85
CA ALA A 85 7.10 5.53 -10.52
C ALA A 85 6.54 5.59 -11.93
N ARG A 86 6.45 4.45 -12.61
CA ARG A 86 6.10 4.39 -14.03
C ARG A 86 5.11 3.28 -14.31
N PRO A 87 4.16 3.50 -15.27
CA PRO A 87 3.21 2.45 -15.63
C PRO A 87 3.85 1.15 -16.11
N GLN A 88 4.99 1.23 -16.80
CA GLN A 88 5.67 0.04 -17.29
C GLN A 88 6.27 -0.84 -16.20
N ASP A 89 6.35 -0.37 -14.95
CA ASP A 89 6.82 -1.16 -13.82
C ASP A 89 5.71 -2.02 -13.20
N GLU A 90 4.49 -1.90 -13.70
CA GLU A 90 3.32 -2.61 -13.18
C GLU A 90 3.50 -4.12 -13.21
N TRP A 91 4.17 -4.66 -14.22
CA TRP A 91 4.40 -6.10 -14.32
C TRP A 91 5.26 -6.64 -13.16
N LEU A 92 6.22 -5.85 -12.67
CA LEU A 92 7.05 -6.23 -11.52
C LEU A 92 6.21 -6.34 -10.25
N ALA A 93 5.31 -5.37 -10.05
CA ALA A 93 4.41 -5.38 -8.90
C ALA A 93 3.42 -6.54 -8.97
N THR A 94 2.90 -6.83 -10.16
CA THR A 94 2.01 -7.98 -10.37
C THR A 94 2.75 -9.28 -10.08
N TRP A 95 3.98 -9.40 -10.55
CA TRP A 95 4.83 -10.56 -10.25
C TRP A 95 5.06 -10.72 -8.76
N ALA A 96 5.20 -9.61 -8.02
CA ALA A 96 5.34 -9.63 -6.58
C ALA A 96 4.01 -9.92 -5.83
N GLY A 97 2.95 -10.21 -6.55
CA GLY A 97 1.67 -10.61 -5.98
C GLY A 97 0.79 -9.46 -5.52
N ALA A 98 0.84 -8.33 -6.21
CA ALA A 98 0.03 -7.17 -5.87
C ALA A 98 -1.46 -7.43 -6.09
N ALA A 99 -2.29 -6.92 -5.20
CA ALA A 99 -3.73 -6.84 -5.44
C ALA A 99 -4.04 -5.73 -6.44
N ALA A 100 -3.26 -4.66 -6.43
CA ALA A 100 -3.38 -3.55 -7.37
C ALA A 100 -2.08 -2.76 -7.43
N VAL A 101 -1.95 -1.93 -8.45
CA VAL A 101 -0.80 -1.06 -8.67
C VAL A 101 -1.29 0.33 -9.05
N VAL A 102 -0.72 1.36 -8.46
CA VAL A 102 -0.99 2.76 -8.81
C VAL A 102 0.34 3.42 -9.19
N ALA A 103 0.42 3.93 -10.41
CA ALA A 103 1.63 4.58 -10.92
C ALA A 103 1.57 6.09 -10.72
N ASP A 104 2.74 6.72 -10.60
CA ASP A 104 2.83 8.18 -10.56
C ASP A 104 2.48 8.79 -11.93
N PRO A 105 1.89 9.99 -11.96
CA PRO A 105 1.45 10.77 -10.80
C PRO A 105 0.19 10.16 -10.17
N ILE A 106 0.13 10.17 -8.84
CA ILE A 106 -1.00 9.58 -8.12
C ILE A 106 -2.25 10.44 -8.36
N ASP A 107 -3.25 9.84 -9.01
CA ASP A 107 -4.57 10.44 -9.16
C ASP A 107 -5.42 10.05 -7.94
N PRO A 108 -5.88 11.02 -7.14
CA PRO A 108 -6.66 10.70 -5.93
C PRO A 108 -7.92 9.89 -6.20
N ILE A 109 -8.58 10.14 -7.33
CA ILE A 109 -9.81 9.43 -7.68
C ILE A 109 -9.49 7.97 -8.00
N ILE A 110 -8.48 7.73 -8.82
CA ILE A 110 -8.05 6.37 -9.18
C ILE A 110 -7.59 5.62 -7.92
N LEU A 111 -6.80 6.27 -7.08
CA LEU A 111 -6.32 5.67 -5.84
C LEU A 111 -7.48 5.29 -4.93
N GLN A 112 -8.44 6.20 -4.73
CA GLN A 112 -9.59 5.95 -3.87
C GLN A 112 -10.42 4.78 -4.39
N GLU A 113 -10.69 4.73 -5.69
CA GLU A 113 -11.43 3.64 -6.30
C GLU A 113 -10.69 2.31 -6.16
N THR A 114 -9.38 2.33 -6.37
CA THR A 114 -8.54 1.14 -6.22
C THR A 114 -8.58 0.59 -4.80
N VAL A 115 -8.44 1.46 -3.81
CA VAL A 115 -8.50 1.07 -2.40
C VAL A 115 -9.87 0.51 -2.06
N ALA A 116 -10.95 1.17 -2.52
CA ALA A 116 -12.30 0.69 -2.29
C ALA A 116 -12.52 -0.71 -2.88
N ASP A 117 -12.09 -0.91 -4.12
CA ASP A 117 -12.26 -2.20 -4.79
C ASP A 117 -11.52 -3.33 -4.05
N VAL A 118 -10.30 -3.06 -3.61
CA VAL A 118 -9.51 -4.05 -2.86
C VAL A 118 -10.16 -4.36 -1.52
N LEU A 119 -10.63 -3.33 -0.79
CA LEU A 119 -11.30 -3.54 0.50
C LEU A 119 -12.59 -4.33 0.37
N LEU A 120 -13.32 -4.15 -0.73
CA LEU A 120 -14.57 -4.88 -0.99
C LEU A 120 -14.31 -6.30 -1.51
N GLY A 121 -13.04 -6.67 -1.70
CA GLY A 121 -12.68 -7.99 -2.19
C GLY A 121 -12.92 -8.18 -3.67
N ALA A 122 -13.09 -7.10 -4.44
CA ALA A 122 -13.19 -7.18 -5.89
C ALA A 122 -11.88 -7.71 -6.49
N LYS A 123 -11.99 -8.56 -7.48
CA LYS A 123 -10.83 -9.23 -8.04
C LYS A 123 -10.67 -8.96 -9.52
#